data_16cb02bab4e091ee74b18a24a060e354
#
_entry.id   16cb02bab4e091ee74b18a24a060e354
#
_cell.length_a   1.000
_cell.length_b   1.000
_cell.length_c   1.000
_cell.angle_alpha   90.00
_cell.angle_beta   90.00
_cell.angle_gamma   90.00
#
_symmetry.space_group_name_H-M   'P 1'
#
loop_
_entity.id
_entity.type
_entity.pdbx_description
1 polymer ?
#
loop_
_entity_poly.entity_id
_entity_poly.type
_entity_poly.pdbx_seq_one_letter_code
_entity_poly.pdbx_strand_id
1 'polypeptide(L)'
;MAMATEPRSDSPSPPVEDADDGDGGGGREPWWHSPWRLLVLGAALVFLGIGIGFAVKSRSSSTPGAGSVDVGFLQDMRYHHDQATQMSLAYLQKPAAEQDPALRTIAAEILLEQQLEAGAMVQLLHEYGQPEANESGTGMAWMSMPLPIAQMPGMASADEIAALKAASGRQADELFCTLMIAHHQGGLHMAEYAAGQATQLRVQQLATSMIKGQSDEITELQQIQTRLGA
;
A
#
# COMPACT_ATOMS: atom_id res chain seq x y z
N MET A 1 -6.00 31.25 -72.76
CA MET A 1 -5.39 31.45 -74.11
C MET A 1 -4.28 30.43 -74.24
N ALA A 2 -4.51 29.49 -75.20
CA ALA A 2 -3.61 28.65 -75.96
C ALA A 2 -2.68 27.73 -75.14
N MET A 3 -2.88 26.42 -75.10
CA MET A 3 -2.74 25.34 -76.13
C MET A 3 -1.31 25.26 -76.70
N ALA A 4 -0.68 24.08 -76.53
CA ALA A 4 0.02 23.28 -77.55
C ALA A 4 0.64 22.04 -76.79
N THR A 5 0.13 20.84 -76.89
CA THR A 5 0.34 19.75 -77.92
C THR A 5 1.77 19.18 -77.98
N GLU A 6 1.77 17.88 -77.74
CA GLU A 6 2.73 16.77 -77.89
C GLU A 6 3.69 16.88 -79.14
N PRO A 7 4.71 15.95 -79.24
CA PRO A 7 4.41 14.60 -79.64
C PRO A 7 5.34 13.45 -79.05
N ARG A 8 4.81 12.24 -79.18
CA ARG A 8 5.43 10.92 -79.10
C ARG A 8 6.68 10.78 -79.99
N SER A 9 7.60 9.90 -79.46
CA SER A 9 8.51 9.18 -80.38
C SER A 9 8.63 7.74 -79.88
N ASP A 10 8.16 6.84 -80.70
CA ASP A 10 8.37 5.34 -80.62
C ASP A 10 9.83 5.01 -80.89
N SER A 11 10.35 4.04 -80.20
CA SER A 11 11.47 3.21 -80.67
C SER A 11 11.54 1.87 -79.89
N PRO A 12 12.00 0.79 -80.54
CA PRO A 12 11.52 -0.55 -80.35
C PRO A 12 12.29 -1.37 -79.33
N SER A 13 11.61 -2.40 -78.86
CA SER A 13 12.13 -3.41 -77.93
C SER A 13 13.17 -4.34 -78.60
N PRO A 14 14.22 -4.77 -77.87
CA PRO A 14 15.06 -5.89 -78.31
C PRO A 14 14.50 -7.23 -77.79
N PRO A 15 14.94 -8.36 -78.32
CA PRO A 15 14.27 -9.67 -78.23
C PRO A 15 14.54 -10.38 -76.92
N VAL A 16 13.59 -11.22 -76.57
CA VAL A 16 13.59 -12.17 -75.44
C VAL A 16 14.55 -13.32 -75.74
N GLU A 17 15.55 -13.51 -74.91
CA GLU A 17 16.30 -14.77 -74.80
C GLU A 17 15.74 -15.60 -73.65
N ASP A 18 15.27 -16.77 -74.00
CA ASP A 18 14.87 -17.83 -73.08
C ASP A 18 16.10 -18.37 -72.35
N ALA A 19 16.14 -18.21 -71.03
CA ALA A 19 17.09 -18.87 -70.14
C ALA A 19 16.36 -19.74 -69.17
N ASP A 20 16.57 -20.98 -69.37
CA ASP A 20 16.32 -22.24 -68.68
C ASP A 20 16.03 -22.15 -67.17
N ASP A 21 14.87 -22.67 -66.80
CA ASP A 21 14.39 -22.85 -65.45
C ASP A 21 15.13 -23.98 -64.69
N GLY A 22 16.14 -23.59 -63.95
CA GLY A 22 16.73 -24.48 -62.92
C GLY A 22 15.90 -24.43 -61.64
N ASP A 23 14.91 -25.29 -61.51
CA ASP A 23 14.19 -25.60 -60.30
C ASP A 23 15.14 -26.14 -59.21
N GLY A 24 15.35 -25.36 -58.14
CA GLY A 24 16.09 -25.69 -56.95
C GLY A 24 15.40 -25.16 -55.70
N GLY A 25 14.07 -25.24 -55.64
CA GLY A 25 13.25 -24.87 -54.52
C GLY A 25 13.43 -25.77 -53.28
N GLY A 26 14.57 -25.71 -52.62
CA GLY A 26 14.73 -26.25 -51.27
C GLY A 26 13.98 -25.35 -50.28
N GLY A 27 12.68 -25.58 -50.10
CA GLY A 27 11.88 -24.96 -49.06
C GLY A 27 12.53 -25.26 -47.71
N ARG A 28 13.21 -24.23 -47.14
CA ARG A 28 13.67 -24.31 -45.77
C ARG A 28 12.43 -24.29 -44.90
N GLU A 29 12.09 -25.48 -44.36
CA GLU A 29 11.08 -25.62 -43.29
C GLU A 29 11.30 -24.54 -42.26
N PRO A 30 10.26 -23.80 -41.86
CA PRO A 30 10.39 -22.77 -40.86
C PRO A 30 11.03 -23.34 -39.61
N TRP A 31 12.05 -22.68 -39.09
CA TRP A 31 12.89 -23.14 -37.97
C TRP A 31 12.12 -23.54 -36.70
N TRP A 32 10.85 -23.09 -36.55
CA TRP A 32 9.95 -23.47 -35.48
C TRP A 32 9.28 -24.84 -35.63
N HIS A 33 9.35 -25.49 -36.79
CA HIS A 33 8.77 -26.82 -36.99
C HIS A 33 9.69 -28.00 -36.58
N SER A 34 10.86 -27.70 -36.04
CA SER A 34 11.75 -28.78 -35.56
C SER A 34 11.20 -29.42 -34.28
N PRO A 35 10.80 -30.72 -34.30
CA PRO A 35 10.10 -31.36 -33.18
C PRO A 35 10.93 -31.35 -31.88
N TRP A 36 12.24 -31.42 -31.96
CA TRP A 36 13.11 -31.40 -30.81
C TRP A 36 13.15 -30.02 -30.14
N ARG A 37 12.95 -28.92 -30.87
CA ARG A 37 12.87 -27.56 -30.32
C ARG A 37 11.56 -27.32 -29.58
N LEU A 38 10.46 -27.90 -30.09
CA LEU A 38 9.17 -27.90 -29.37
C LEU A 38 9.27 -28.68 -28.06
N LEU A 39 10.02 -29.81 -28.05
CA LEU A 39 10.30 -30.54 -26.82
C LEU A 39 11.15 -29.77 -25.83
N VAL A 40 12.18 -29.05 -26.30
CA VAL A 40 13.03 -28.20 -25.44
C VAL A 40 12.24 -27.02 -24.89
N LEU A 41 11.42 -26.35 -25.71
CA LEU A 41 10.54 -25.29 -25.27
C LEU A 41 9.49 -25.78 -24.26
N GLY A 42 8.89 -26.94 -24.54
CA GLY A 42 7.95 -27.57 -23.61
C GLY A 42 8.59 -27.90 -22.26
N ALA A 43 9.78 -28.51 -22.30
CA ALA A 43 10.56 -28.78 -21.07
C ALA A 43 10.92 -27.50 -20.33
N ALA A 44 11.37 -26.44 -21.02
CA ALA A 44 11.69 -25.16 -20.41
C ALA A 44 10.48 -24.52 -19.75
N LEU A 45 9.30 -24.57 -20.37
CA LEU A 45 8.04 -24.08 -19.78
C LEU A 45 7.62 -24.89 -18.56
N VAL A 46 7.80 -26.22 -18.59
CA VAL A 46 7.53 -27.09 -17.43
C VAL A 46 8.49 -26.77 -16.28
N PHE A 47 9.80 -26.63 -16.56
CA PHE A 47 10.77 -26.23 -15.52
C PHE A 47 10.50 -24.82 -14.98
N LEU A 48 10.12 -23.88 -15.84
CA LEU A 48 9.72 -22.53 -15.43
C LEU A 48 8.44 -22.58 -14.56
N GLY A 49 7.45 -23.36 -14.97
CA GLY A 49 6.21 -23.59 -14.21
C GLY A 49 6.47 -24.24 -12.85
N ILE A 50 7.35 -25.25 -12.80
CA ILE A 50 7.77 -25.90 -11.55
C ILE A 50 8.58 -24.92 -10.69
N GLY A 51 9.49 -24.12 -11.28
CA GLY A 51 10.28 -23.11 -10.59
C GLY A 51 9.40 -22.01 -9.99
N ILE A 52 8.43 -21.51 -10.75
CA ILE A 52 7.44 -20.52 -10.26
C ILE A 52 6.54 -21.17 -9.21
N GLY A 53 6.04 -22.36 -9.41
CA GLY A 53 5.22 -23.10 -8.46
C GLY A 53 5.96 -23.37 -7.14
N PHE A 54 7.25 -23.72 -7.20
CA PHE A 54 8.09 -23.91 -6.03
C PHE A 54 8.39 -22.56 -5.32
N ALA A 55 8.65 -21.49 -6.06
CA ALA A 55 8.85 -20.14 -5.50
C ALA A 55 7.58 -19.60 -4.85
N VAL A 56 6.41 -19.85 -5.45
CA VAL A 56 5.11 -19.49 -4.85
C VAL A 56 4.82 -20.35 -3.62
N LYS A 57 5.13 -21.65 -3.65
CA LYS A 57 4.95 -22.55 -2.50
C LYS A 57 5.95 -22.27 -1.38
N SER A 58 7.18 -21.85 -1.71
CA SER A 58 8.19 -21.44 -0.71
C SER A 58 7.85 -20.10 -0.03
N ARG A 59 6.95 -19.31 -0.64
CA ARG A 59 6.36 -18.11 -0.05
C ARG A 59 5.06 -18.37 0.71
N SER A 60 4.62 -19.60 0.83
CA SER A 60 3.66 -20.00 1.87
C SER A 60 4.37 -19.92 3.20
N SER A 61 4.58 -18.70 3.68
CA SER A 61 4.92 -18.47 5.07
C SER A 61 3.87 -19.18 5.91
N SER A 62 4.32 -19.92 6.91
CA SER A 62 3.43 -20.51 7.92
C SER A 62 2.51 -19.41 8.43
N THR A 63 1.25 -19.73 8.65
CA THR A 63 0.29 -18.80 9.26
C THR A 63 0.88 -18.23 10.56
N PRO A 64 0.93 -16.91 10.73
CA PRO A 64 1.52 -16.31 11.92
C PRO A 64 0.79 -16.75 13.19
N GLY A 65 1.56 -17.16 14.19
CA GLY A 65 1.02 -17.55 15.49
C GLY A 65 0.77 -16.35 16.39
N ALA A 66 0.00 -16.56 17.44
CA ALA A 66 -0.17 -15.59 18.52
C ALA A 66 1.21 -15.19 19.09
N GLY A 67 1.44 -13.90 19.32
CA GLY A 67 2.71 -13.37 19.81
C GLY A 67 3.78 -13.16 18.75
N SER A 68 3.54 -13.52 17.47
CA SER A 68 4.41 -13.11 16.37
C SER A 68 4.35 -11.59 16.17
N VAL A 69 5.38 -11.02 15.51
CA VAL A 69 5.39 -9.60 15.13
C VAL A 69 4.16 -9.26 14.31
N ASP A 70 3.81 -10.13 13.35
CA ASP A 70 2.65 -9.93 12.46
C ASP A 70 1.34 -9.77 13.25
N VAL A 71 1.04 -10.71 14.14
CA VAL A 71 -0.22 -10.73 14.90
C VAL A 71 -0.23 -9.63 15.95
N GLY A 72 0.86 -9.49 16.70
CA GLY A 72 0.97 -8.47 17.75
C GLY A 72 0.84 -7.05 17.19
N PHE A 73 1.49 -6.75 16.06
CA PHE A 73 1.34 -5.48 15.37
C PHE A 73 -0.12 -5.22 14.96
N LEU A 74 -0.76 -6.18 14.28
CA LEU A 74 -2.13 -6.01 13.82
C LEU A 74 -3.11 -5.74 14.96
N GLN A 75 -2.97 -6.46 16.07
CA GLN A 75 -3.85 -6.30 17.23
C GLN A 75 -3.63 -4.97 17.97
N ASP A 76 -2.37 -4.65 18.26
CA ASP A 76 -2.03 -3.45 19.01
C ASP A 76 -2.24 -2.18 18.20
N MET A 77 -1.88 -2.19 16.90
CA MET A 77 -2.11 -1.06 16.01
C MET A 77 -3.60 -0.82 15.76
N ARG A 78 -4.42 -1.88 15.67
CA ARG A 78 -5.87 -1.72 15.60
C ARG A 78 -6.42 -1.01 16.85
N TYR A 79 -5.97 -1.40 18.04
CA TYR A 79 -6.36 -0.72 19.27
C TYR A 79 -5.90 0.75 19.30
N HIS A 80 -4.70 1.00 18.79
CA HIS A 80 -4.15 2.35 18.65
C HIS A 80 -5.03 3.18 17.70
N HIS A 81 -5.41 2.66 16.53
CA HIS A 81 -6.30 3.31 15.58
C HIS A 81 -7.70 3.61 16.13
N ASP A 82 -8.23 2.75 16.99
CA ASP A 82 -9.51 3.00 17.66
C ASP A 82 -9.48 4.30 18.46
N GLN A 83 -8.35 4.68 19.08
CA GLN A 83 -8.23 5.94 19.78
C GLN A 83 -8.11 7.15 18.84
N ALA A 84 -7.39 7.06 17.73
CA ALA A 84 -7.34 8.14 16.72
C ALA A 84 -8.75 8.41 16.18
N THR A 85 -9.52 7.35 15.90
CA THR A 85 -10.93 7.45 15.53
C THR A 85 -11.75 8.16 16.60
N GLN A 86 -11.56 7.80 17.87
CA GLN A 86 -12.25 8.46 18.99
C GLN A 86 -11.93 9.95 19.08
N MET A 87 -10.65 10.32 18.92
CA MET A 87 -10.22 11.73 18.93
C MET A 87 -10.78 12.51 17.76
N SER A 88 -10.72 11.94 16.55
CA SER A 88 -11.28 12.55 15.34
C SER A 88 -12.78 12.77 15.44
N LEU A 89 -13.53 11.78 15.92
CA LEU A 89 -14.97 11.92 16.16
C LEU A 89 -15.28 12.99 17.22
N ALA A 90 -14.54 13.00 18.33
CA ALA A 90 -14.72 14.00 19.39
C ALA A 90 -14.47 15.42 18.89
N TYR A 91 -13.54 15.60 17.97
CA TYR A 91 -13.27 16.88 17.31
C TYR A 91 -14.36 17.22 16.29
N LEU A 92 -14.70 16.32 15.36
CA LEU A 92 -15.64 16.55 14.27
C LEU A 92 -17.10 16.81 14.73
N GLN A 93 -17.47 16.34 15.92
CA GLN A 93 -18.79 16.57 16.52
C GLN A 93 -19.00 18.01 17.01
N LYS A 94 -17.95 18.82 17.07
CA LYS A 94 -18.04 20.23 17.46
C LYS A 94 -18.64 21.08 16.34
N PRO A 95 -19.24 22.27 16.67
CA PRO A 95 -19.79 23.15 15.65
C PRO A 95 -18.72 23.53 14.60
N ALA A 96 -19.00 23.34 13.33
CA ALA A 96 -18.05 23.61 12.25
C ALA A 96 -17.59 25.07 12.21
N ALA A 97 -18.42 26.01 12.65
CA ALA A 97 -18.08 27.44 12.72
C ALA A 97 -17.02 27.75 13.79
N GLU A 98 -16.78 26.87 14.73
CA GLU A 98 -15.82 27.00 15.81
C GLU A 98 -14.51 26.29 15.55
N GLN A 99 -14.38 25.58 14.43
CA GLN A 99 -13.23 24.76 14.08
C GLN A 99 -12.41 25.42 12.99
N ASP A 100 -11.09 25.19 12.99
CA ASP A 100 -10.27 25.49 11.84
C ASP A 100 -10.69 24.63 10.64
N PRO A 101 -11.01 25.23 9.46
CA PRO A 101 -11.53 24.46 8.32
C PRO A 101 -10.57 23.42 7.78
N ALA A 102 -9.26 23.71 7.76
CA ALA A 102 -8.25 22.75 7.28
C ALA A 102 -8.11 21.59 8.27
N LEU A 103 -8.07 21.90 9.58
CA LEU A 103 -7.98 20.87 10.61
C LEU A 103 -9.23 19.96 10.62
N ARG A 104 -10.41 20.54 10.36
CA ARG A 104 -11.63 19.75 10.20
C ARG A 104 -11.55 18.77 9.03
N THR A 105 -10.95 19.19 7.92
CA THR A 105 -10.75 18.31 6.76
C THR A 105 -9.78 17.17 7.10
N ILE A 106 -8.63 17.48 7.66
CA ILE A 106 -7.64 16.49 8.07
C ILE A 106 -8.20 15.51 9.11
N ALA A 107 -8.95 16.00 10.10
CA ALA A 107 -9.58 15.13 11.09
C ALA A 107 -10.58 14.14 10.47
N ALA A 108 -11.28 14.53 9.39
CA ALA A 108 -12.16 13.64 8.64
C ALA A 108 -11.36 12.64 7.80
N GLU A 109 -10.26 13.04 7.20
CA GLU A 109 -9.36 12.16 6.43
C GLU A 109 -8.72 11.12 7.36
N ILE A 110 -8.16 11.53 8.49
CA ILE A 110 -7.62 10.64 9.52
C ILE A 110 -8.69 9.63 9.96
N LEU A 111 -9.91 10.07 10.25
CA LEU A 111 -11.00 9.19 10.63
C LEU A 111 -11.23 8.08 9.60
N LEU A 112 -11.31 8.44 8.33
CA LEU A 112 -11.58 7.48 7.24
C LEU A 112 -10.41 6.53 7.02
N GLU A 113 -9.19 7.05 7.01
CA GLU A 113 -7.98 6.25 6.79
C GLU A 113 -7.76 5.26 7.94
N GLN A 114 -7.85 5.71 9.19
CA GLN A 114 -7.70 4.86 10.37
C GLN A 114 -8.75 3.73 10.40
N GLN A 115 -10.00 3.99 9.97
CA GLN A 115 -11.04 2.97 9.88
C GLN A 115 -10.78 1.97 8.73
N LEU A 116 -10.29 2.43 7.59
CA LEU A 116 -9.91 1.57 6.46
C LEU A 116 -8.76 0.64 6.86
N GLU A 117 -7.74 1.17 7.51
CA GLU A 117 -6.58 0.41 7.98
C GLU A 117 -6.98 -0.58 9.09
N ALA A 118 -7.82 -0.18 10.03
CA ALA A 118 -8.39 -1.08 11.04
C ALA A 118 -9.14 -2.26 10.41
N GLY A 119 -9.95 -2.00 9.38
CA GLY A 119 -10.61 -3.05 8.61
C GLY A 119 -9.64 -4.01 7.91
N ALA A 120 -8.55 -3.49 7.33
CA ALA A 120 -7.51 -4.31 6.73
C ALA A 120 -6.78 -5.18 7.77
N MET A 121 -6.52 -4.65 8.97
CA MET A 121 -5.93 -5.41 10.08
C MET A 121 -6.85 -6.54 10.55
N VAL A 122 -8.13 -6.27 10.73
CA VAL A 122 -9.14 -7.28 11.08
C VAL A 122 -9.19 -8.38 10.02
N GLN A 123 -9.21 -8.02 8.74
CA GLN A 123 -9.21 -9.00 7.64
C GLN A 123 -7.98 -9.91 7.70
N LEU A 124 -6.78 -9.35 7.93
CA LEU A 124 -5.55 -10.13 8.05
C LEU A 124 -5.58 -11.07 9.27
N LEU A 125 -6.06 -10.58 10.42
CA LEU A 125 -6.20 -11.40 11.62
C LEU A 125 -7.16 -12.59 11.40
N HIS A 126 -8.29 -12.36 10.73
CA HIS A 126 -9.22 -13.42 10.33
C HIS A 126 -8.56 -14.45 9.40
N GLU A 127 -7.82 -14.00 8.39
CA GLU A 127 -7.08 -14.89 7.48
C GLU A 127 -6.03 -15.74 8.22
N TYR A 128 -5.47 -15.21 9.31
CA TYR A 128 -4.50 -15.92 10.14
C TYR A 128 -5.16 -16.76 11.23
N GLY A 129 -6.50 -16.74 11.34
CA GLY A 129 -7.22 -17.45 12.40
C GLY A 129 -6.91 -16.94 13.80
N GLN A 130 -6.59 -15.63 13.90
CA GLN A 130 -6.24 -14.97 15.16
C GLN A 130 -7.38 -14.07 15.65
N PRO A 131 -7.52 -13.87 16.97
CA PRO A 131 -8.50 -12.94 17.51
C PRO A 131 -8.21 -11.49 17.07
N GLU A 132 -9.26 -10.70 16.89
CA GLU A 132 -9.15 -9.30 16.48
C GLU A 132 -8.53 -8.41 17.56
N ALA A 133 -8.72 -8.75 18.81
CA ALA A 133 -8.26 -7.97 19.95
C ALA A 133 -7.10 -8.67 20.67
N ASN A 134 -6.20 -7.87 21.23
CA ASN A 134 -5.23 -8.32 22.22
C ASN A 134 -5.91 -8.46 23.59
N GLU A 135 -6.38 -9.67 23.90
CA GLU A 135 -7.11 -9.95 25.15
C GLU A 135 -6.19 -9.98 26.39
N SER A 136 -4.86 -9.97 26.20
CA SER A 136 -3.92 -10.00 27.34
C SER A 136 -3.86 -8.69 28.12
N GLY A 137 -4.31 -7.59 27.52
CA GLY A 137 -4.15 -6.23 28.07
C GLY A 137 -2.71 -5.71 28.07
N THR A 138 -1.76 -6.50 27.51
CA THR A 138 -0.34 -6.15 27.42
C THR A 138 0.02 -5.90 25.97
N GLY A 139 0.25 -4.63 25.60
CA GLY A 139 0.72 -4.23 24.29
C GLY A 139 2.23 -4.37 24.14
N MET A 140 2.70 -4.33 22.89
CA MET A 140 4.11 -4.27 22.47
C MET A 140 5.00 -5.43 22.95
N ALA A 141 4.42 -6.52 23.45
CA ALA A 141 5.18 -7.72 23.84
C ALA A 141 5.94 -8.32 22.64
N TRP A 142 5.38 -8.21 21.44
CA TRP A 142 5.98 -8.64 20.17
C TRP A 142 7.22 -7.82 19.76
N MET A 143 7.40 -6.62 20.33
CA MET A 143 8.61 -5.78 20.21
C MET A 143 9.58 -5.98 21.38
N SER A 144 9.34 -6.94 22.28
CA SER A 144 10.08 -7.12 23.53
C SER A 144 10.01 -5.90 24.47
N MET A 145 8.95 -5.11 24.39
CA MET A 145 8.68 -3.92 25.20
C MET A 145 7.29 -3.97 25.84
N PRO A 146 6.99 -5.01 26.65
CA PRO A 146 5.65 -5.21 27.19
C PRO A 146 5.25 -4.07 28.14
N LEU A 147 4.05 -3.52 27.94
CA LEU A 147 3.44 -2.49 28.76
C LEU A 147 1.90 -2.61 28.71
N PRO A 148 1.17 -1.96 29.63
CA PRO A 148 -0.29 -1.92 29.52
C PRO A 148 -0.72 -1.31 28.18
N ILE A 149 -1.66 -1.95 27.48
CA ILE A 149 -2.07 -1.55 26.11
C ILE A 149 -2.50 -0.07 26.04
N ALA A 150 -3.14 0.45 27.09
CA ALA A 150 -3.54 1.85 27.18
C ALA A 150 -2.35 2.83 27.39
N GLN A 151 -1.14 2.32 27.59
CA GLN A 151 0.07 3.12 27.81
C GLN A 151 1.06 2.98 26.64
N MET A 152 0.63 2.43 25.50
CA MET A 152 1.45 2.39 24.31
C MET A 152 1.85 3.83 23.90
N PRO A 153 3.03 4.01 23.29
CA PRO A 153 3.50 5.32 22.88
C PRO A 153 2.44 6.10 22.09
N GLY A 154 2.25 7.37 22.45
CA GLY A 154 1.30 8.27 21.79
C GLY A 154 -0.15 8.12 22.23
N MET A 155 -0.50 7.11 23.03
CA MET A 155 -1.86 6.98 23.53
C MET A 155 -2.21 8.14 24.48
N ALA A 156 -3.31 8.84 24.17
CA ALA A 156 -3.87 9.86 25.03
C ALA A 156 -4.53 9.24 26.25
N SER A 157 -4.34 9.85 27.41
CA SER A 157 -5.00 9.44 28.66
C SER A 157 -6.51 9.72 28.63
N ALA A 158 -7.24 9.09 29.54
CA ALA A 158 -8.68 9.35 29.69
C ALA A 158 -9.00 10.82 29.99
N ASP A 159 -8.13 11.51 30.75
CA ASP A 159 -8.29 12.92 31.08
C ASP A 159 -8.05 13.82 29.84
N GLU A 160 -7.06 13.50 29.02
CA GLU A 160 -6.81 14.24 27.76
C GLU A 160 -7.96 14.05 26.75
N ILE A 161 -8.49 12.85 26.62
CA ILE A 161 -9.68 12.60 25.81
C ILE A 161 -10.90 13.38 26.36
N ALA A 162 -11.08 13.41 27.69
CA ALA A 162 -12.14 14.19 28.32
C ALA A 162 -11.95 15.70 28.08
N ALA A 163 -10.71 16.19 28.20
CA ALA A 163 -10.36 17.58 27.89
C ALA A 163 -10.66 17.94 26.43
N LEU A 164 -10.28 17.08 25.46
CA LEU A 164 -10.60 17.29 24.05
C LEU A 164 -12.12 17.35 23.81
N LYS A 165 -12.89 16.47 24.45
CA LYS A 165 -14.35 16.47 24.34
C LYS A 165 -14.98 17.75 24.88
N ALA A 166 -14.44 18.29 25.98
CA ALA A 166 -14.95 19.49 26.63
C ALA A 166 -14.51 20.80 25.96
N ALA A 167 -13.35 20.80 25.27
CA ALA A 167 -12.81 21.98 24.61
C ALA A 167 -13.68 22.45 23.44
N SER A 168 -13.62 23.76 23.10
CA SER A 168 -14.28 24.34 21.93
C SER A 168 -13.38 25.36 21.24
N GLY A 169 -13.71 25.71 20.00
CA GLY A 169 -12.98 26.72 19.24
C GLY A 169 -11.48 26.37 19.16
N ARG A 170 -10.66 27.42 19.24
CA ARG A 170 -9.21 27.29 19.15
C ARG A 170 -8.59 26.32 20.15
N GLN A 171 -9.11 26.23 21.37
CA GLN A 171 -8.59 25.28 22.35
C GLN A 171 -8.78 23.82 21.87
N ALA A 172 -9.90 23.53 21.23
CA ALA A 172 -10.13 22.21 20.65
C ALA A 172 -9.19 21.93 19.48
N ASP A 173 -8.91 22.94 18.64
CA ASP A 173 -7.97 22.83 17.52
C ASP A 173 -6.55 22.49 18.04
N GLU A 174 -6.06 23.25 19.02
CA GLU A 174 -4.73 23.06 19.62
C GLU A 174 -4.59 21.69 20.29
N LEU A 175 -5.60 21.27 21.07
CA LEU A 175 -5.59 19.96 21.73
C LEU A 175 -5.63 18.81 20.72
N PHE A 176 -6.47 18.90 19.69
CA PHE A 176 -6.53 17.87 18.66
C PHE A 176 -5.20 17.72 17.94
N CYS A 177 -4.57 18.82 17.50
CA CYS A 177 -3.25 18.79 16.88
C CYS A 177 -2.21 18.13 17.81
N THR A 178 -2.14 18.58 19.05
CA THR A 178 -1.14 18.08 20.02
C THR A 178 -1.30 16.60 20.28
N LEU A 179 -2.51 16.14 20.55
CA LEU A 179 -2.78 14.74 20.84
C LEU A 179 -2.58 13.84 19.64
N MET A 180 -3.05 14.28 18.45
CA MET A 180 -2.95 13.47 17.24
C MET A 180 -1.51 13.36 16.73
N ILE A 181 -0.71 14.44 16.83
CA ILE A 181 0.72 14.40 16.50
C ILE A 181 1.45 13.40 17.41
N ALA A 182 1.23 13.45 18.72
CA ALA A 182 1.85 12.51 19.66
C ALA A 182 1.41 11.07 19.39
N HIS A 183 0.13 10.88 19.09
CA HIS A 183 -0.45 9.59 18.76
C HIS A 183 0.20 8.99 17.51
N HIS A 184 0.30 9.75 16.42
CA HIS A 184 0.94 9.29 15.18
C HIS A 184 2.43 9.00 15.35
N GLN A 185 3.16 9.80 16.15
CA GLN A 185 4.56 9.51 16.49
C GLN A 185 4.71 8.14 17.19
N GLY A 186 3.78 7.79 18.06
CA GLY A 186 3.72 6.47 18.69
C GLY A 186 3.41 5.36 17.69
N GLY A 187 2.46 5.60 16.78
CA GLY A 187 2.11 4.69 15.70
C GLY A 187 3.27 4.42 14.74
N LEU A 188 4.02 5.46 14.37
CA LEU A 188 5.21 5.34 13.53
C LEU A 188 6.23 4.39 14.14
N HIS A 189 6.51 4.49 15.44
CA HIS A 189 7.47 3.60 16.12
C HIS A 189 7.07 2.12 16.00
N MET A 190 5.79 1.79 16.15
CA MET A 190 5.29 0.44 15.98
C MET A 190 5.33 0.00 14.50
N ALA A 191 4.92 0.87 13.58
CA ALA A 191 4.89 0.56 12.15
C ALA A 191 6.29 0.34 11.57
N GLU A 192 7.28 1.14 11.96
CA GLU A 192 8.68 0.99 11.54
C GLU A 192 9.24 -0.38 11.97
N TYR A 193 8.98 -0.78 13.20
CA TYR A 193 9.41 -2.10 13.67
C TYR A 193 8.73 -3.22 12.88
N ALA A 194 7.41 -3.15 12.66
CA ALA A 194 6.67 -4.16 11.93
C ALA A 194 7.08 -4.22 10.45
N ALA A 195 7.33 -3.09 9.80
CA ALA A 195 7.82 -3.04 8.42
C ALA A 195 9.16 -3.78 8.24
N GLY A 196 10.02 -3.72 9.27
CA GLY A 196 11.34 -4.38 9.26
C GLY A 196 11.35 -5.82 9.77
N GLN A 197 10.43 -6.21 10.64
CA GLN A 197 10.48 -7.48 11.40
C GLN A 197 9.32 -8.44 11.15
N ALA A 198 8.20 -7.98 10.58
CA ALA A 198 7.09 -8.86 10.22
C ALA A 198 7.53 -9.87 9.14
N THR A 199 6.94 -11.06 9.17
CA THR A 199 7.26 -12.14 8.22
C THR A 199 6.33 -12.16 7.01
N GLN A 200 5.12 -11.63 7.17
CA GLN A 200 4.11 -11.58 6.12
C GLN A 200 4.25 -10.30 5.29
N LEU A 201 4.42 -10.46 3.99
CA LEU A 201 4.59 -9.33 3.07
C LEU A 201 3.43 -8.32 3.17
N ARG A 202 2.20 -8.79 3.35
CA ARG A 202 1.02 -7.91 3.48
C ARG A 202 1.08 -7.05 4.74
N VAL A 203 1.61 -7.60 5.84
CA VAL A 203 1.80 -6.83 7.10
C VAL A 203 2.91 -5.80 6.92
N GLN A 204 4.03 -6.17 6.28
CA GLN A 204 5.11 -5.22 5.96
C GLN A 204 4.62 -4.08 5.06
N GLN A 205 3.81 -4.39 4.04
CA GLN A 205 3.25 -3.39 3.13
C GLN A 205 2.27 -2.45 3.84
N LEU A 206 1.38 -2.99 4.69
CA LEU A 206 0.45 -2.20 5.49
C LEU A 206 1.21 -1.27 6.45
N ALA A 207 2.19 -1.78 7.18
CA ALA A 207 3.03 -0.98 8.06
C ALA A 207 3.79 0.12 7.30
N THR A 208 4.32 -0.19 6.12
CA THR A 208 5.01 0.80 5.25
C THR A 208 4.05 1.90 4.76
N SER A 209 2.79 1.55 4.43
CA SER A 209 1.76 2.54 4.07
C SER A 209 1.45 3.47 5.24
N MET A 210 1.29 2.90 6.44
CA MET A 210 1.06 3.67 7.67
C MET A 210 2.20 4.64 8.00
N ILE A 211 3.45 4.22 7.80
CA ILE A 211 4.60 5.11 7.99
C ILE A 211 4.47 6.35 7.11
N LYS A 212 4.12 6.15 5.84
CA LYS A 212 3.97 7.27 4.90
C LYS A 212 2.78 8.15 5.29
N GLY A 213 1.59 7.59 5.46
CA GLY A 213 0.36 8.33 5.79
C GLY A 213 0.53 9.15 7.05
N GLN A 214 0.89 8.51 8.17
CA GLN A 214 1.04 9.20 9.46
C GLN A 214 2.16 10.25 9.47
N SER A 215 3.26 10.06 8.69
CA SER A 215 4.30 11.09 8.55
C SER A 215 3.81 12.33 7.81
N ASP A 216 3.02 12.12 6.74
CA ASP A 216 2.40 13.21 5.99
C ASP A 216 1.40 13.97 6.88
N GLU A 217 0.52 13.26 7.61
CA GLU A 217 -0.46 13.83 8.54
C GLU A 217 0.20 14.60 9.70
N ILE A 218 1.29 14.08 10.30
CA ILE A 218 2.08 14.82 11.30
C ILE A 218 2.56 16.15 10.72
N THR A 219 3.08 16.15 9.50
CA THR A 219 3.59 17.35 8.84
C THR A 219 2.49 18.38 8.66
N GLU A 220 1.31 17.96 8.21
CA GLU A 220 0.16 18.85 8.01
C GLU A 220 -0.37 19.39 9.34
N LEU A 221 -0.52 18.55 10.36
CA LEU A 221 -0.95 18.95 11.69
C LEU A 221 0.03 19.95 12.31
N GLN A 222 1.34 19.79 12.16
CA GLN A 222 2.35 20.72 12.64
C GLN A 222 2.28 22.06 11.92
N GLN A 223 2.01 22.09 10.62
CA GLN A 223 1.80 23.34 9.86
C GLN A 223 0.58 24.08 10.37
N ILE A 224 -0.52 23.37 10.64
CA ILE A 224 -1.72 23.98 11.22
C ILE A 224 -1.44 24.50 12.63
N GLN A 225 -0.81 23.69 13.49
CA GLN A 225 -0.44 24.08 14.85
C GLN A 225 0.40 25.36 14.85
N THR A 226 1.42 25.44 13.97
CA THR A 226 2.24 26.65 13.81
C THR A 226 1.40 27.85 13.36
N ARG A 227 0.47 27.69 12.41
CA ARG A 227 -0.44 28.73 11.94
C ARG A 227 -1.39 29.21 13.04
N LEU A 228 -1.82 28.31 13.89
CA LEU A 228 -2.62 28.64 15.07
C LEU A 228 -1.78 29.35 16.15
N GLY A 229 -0.46 29.31 16.09
CA GLY A 229 0.44 29.95 17.07
C GLY A 229 0.53 29.20 18.41
N ALA A 230 0.39 27.86 18.32
CA ALA A 230 0.50 26.94 19.44
C ALA A 230 1.87 26.22 19.45
#